data_9aa550399084d2f7954b5032119d1997
#
_entry.id   9aa550399084d2f7954b5032119d1997
#
_cell.length_a   1.000
_cell.length_b   1.000
_cell.length_c   1.000
_cell.angle_alpha   90.00
_cell.angle_beta   90.00
_cell.angle_gamma   90.00
#
_symmetry.space_group_name_H-M   'P 1'
#
loop_
_entity.id
_entity.type
_entity.pdbx_description
1 polymer ?
#
loop_
_entity_poly.entity_id
_entity_poly.type
_entity_poly.pdbx_seq_one_letter_code
_entity_poly.pdbx_strand_id
1 'polypeptide(L)'
;MDLFDYMRETQQKESPLASRMRPKTLDEVVGQKHIIGKNTMLYRAIKADKLSSVIFYGPPGTGKTTLAMVIANTTSSEFTQLNATVAGKKDMEDVVKRAKDLQGMYGRRTILFIDEIHRFNKGQQDYLLPFVEDGTIILIGATTENPYFEVNPALISRSIIFELHNLEKEDIKELIKRAVSDPVRGMGSYHAMLDDDAAEFLSDAANGDARAALNGIELAVLTTDRSDDGMIHITLDTAQECIQKRAVRYDKSGDNHYDTISAFIKSMRGSDPDAAVYYLARMLYAGEDISFIARRIMICACGKC
;
A
#
# COMPACT_ATOMS: atom_id res chain seq x y z
N MET A 1 15.44 -17.23 -27.57
CA MET A 1 15.03 -15.97 -26.95
C MET A 1 14.38 -15.17 -28.06
N ASP A 2 13.06 -15.04 -28.01
CA ASP A 2 12.31 -14.34 -29.06
C ASP A 2 12.47 -12.80 -28.84
N LEU A 3 12.40 -12.03 -29.93
CA LEU A 3 12.48 -10.56 -29.89
C LEU A 3 11.48 -9.96 -28.91
N PHE A 4 10.31 -10.57 -28.79
CA PHE A 4 9.26 -10.19 -27.83
C PHE A 4 9.67 -10.47 -26.36
N ASP A 5 10.42 -11.54 -26.12
CA ASP A 5 10.94 -11.82 -24.77
C ASP A 5 12.02 -10.80 -24.38
N TYR A 6 12.91 -10.46 -25.33
CA TYR A 6 13.90 -9.43 -25.12
C TYR A 6 13.26 -8.04 -24.87
N MET A 7 12.24 -7.68 -25.63
CA MET A 7 11.50 -6.42 -25.42
C MET A 7 10.77 -6.40 -24.07
N ARG A 8 10.20 -7.52 -23.62
CA ARG A 8 9.58 -7.64 -22.30
C ARG A 8 10.61 -7.52 -21.17
N GLU A 9 11.75 -8.15 -21.29
CA GLU A 9 12.84 -8.03 -20.31
C GLU A 9 13.40 -6.60 -20.23
N THR A 10 13.53 -5.92 -21.39
CA THR A 10 13.99 -4.53 -21.43
C THR A 10 12.95 -3.60 -20.79
N GLN A 11 11.67 -3.74 -21.11
CA GLN A 11 10.58 -2.99 -20.49
C GLN A 11 10.44 -3.27 -18.98
N GLN A 12 10.71 -4.49 -18.52
CA GLN A 12 10.75 -4.79 -17.10
C GLN A 12 11.90 -4.08 -16.37
N LYS A 13 13.06 -3.93 -17.01
CA LYS A 13 14.19 -3.17 -16.44
C LYS A 13 13.93 -1.66 -16.35
N GLU A 14 13.09 -1.12 -17.20
CA GLU A 14 12.68 0.29 -17.21
C GLU A 14 11.53 0.60 -16.24
N SER A 15 10.89 -0.43 -15.67
CA SER A 15 9.81 -0.19 -14.71
C SER A 15 10.36 0.31 -13.37
N PRO A 16 9.61 1.13 -12.61
CA PRO A 16 10.06 1.66 -11.32
C PRO A 16 10.54 0.56 -10.36
N LEU A 17 11.60 0.81 -9.61
CA LEU A 17 12.22 -0.13 -8.68
C LEU A 17 11.19 -0.73 -7.71
N ALA A 18 10.27 0.09 -7.21
CA ALA A 18 9.16 -0.35 -6.36
C ALA A 18 8.25 -1.41 -7.02
N SER A 19 8.18 -1.43 -8.35
CA SER A 19 7.45 -2.45 -9.09
C SER A 19 8.29 -3.71 -9.31
N ARG A 20 9.57 -3.56 -9.66
CA ARG A 20 10.50 -4.67 -9.90
C ARG A 20 10.80 -5.48 -8.64
N MET A 21 10.91 -4.80 -7.50
CA MET A 21 11.19 -5.39 -6.19
C MET A 21 9.99 -6.04 -5.51
N ARG A 22 8.82 -6.06 -6.18
CA ARG A 22 7.64 -6.74 -5.59
C ARG A 22 7.93 -8.21 -5.31
N PRO A 23 7.65 -8.70 -4.09
CA PRO A 23 7.70 -10.11 -3.75
C PRO A 23 6.90 -10.97 -4.72
N LYS A 24 7.46 -12.14 -5.04
CA LYS A 24 6.77 -13.15 -5.87
C LYS A 24 6.20 -14.28 -5.02
N THR A 25 6.75 -14.49 -3.83
CA THR A 25 6.35 -15.53 -2.87
C THR A 25 6.02 -14.93 -1.51
N LEU A 26 5.30 -15.67 -0.66
CA LEU A 26 4.99 -15.25 0.71
C LEU A 26 6.24 -15.05 1.56
N ASP A 27 7.27 -15.84 1.33
CA ASP A 27 8.53 -15.78 2.09
C ASP A 27 9.39 -14.54 1.74
N GLU A 28 9.15 -13.93 0.58
CA GLU A 28 9.81 -12.69 0.18
C GLU A 28 9.13 -11.43 0.75
N VAL A 29 7.91 -11.56 1.28
CA VAL A 29 7.16 -10.40 1.80
C VAL A 29 7.79 -9.94 3.10
N VAL A 30 8.15 -8.66 3.13
CA VAL A 30 8.74 -8.01 4.30
C VAL A 30 7.64 -7.43 5.17
N GLY A 31 7.77 -7.56 6.48
CA GLY A 31 6.78 -7.09 7.44
C GLY A 31 5.48 -7.90 7.49
N GLN A 32 4.41 -7.31 8.02
CA GLN A 32 3.05 -7.88 8.11
C GLN A 32 2.98 -9.28 8.74
N LYS A 33 3.90 -9.62 9.64
CA LYS A 33 4.01 -10.97 10.25
C LYS A 33 2.74 -11.42 10.98
N HIS A 34 1.93 -10.48 11.48
CA HIS A 34 0.65 -10.71 12.14
C HIS A 34 -0.42 -11.25 11.17
N ILE A 35 -0.30 -10.98 9.86
CA ILE A 35 -1.23 -11.44 8.82
C ILE A 35 -0.70 -12.68 8.09
N ILE A 36 0.59 -12.66 7.70
CA ILE A 36 1.19 -13.66 6.80
C ILE A 36 2.25 -14.54 7.48
N GLY A 37 2.41 -14.45 8.81
CA GLY A 37 3.28 -15.38 9.53
C GLY A 37 2.83 -16.83 9.35
N LYS A 38 3.77 -17.80 9.36
CA LYS A 38 3.53 -19.22 9.03
C LYS A 38 2.37 -19.89 9.79
N ASN A 39 2.01 -19.36 10.94
CA ASN A 39 0.92 -19.89 11.79
C ASN A 39 -0.39 -19.09 11.68
N THR A 40 -0.44 -18.04 10.87
CA THR A 40 -1.65 -17.21 10.72
C THR A 40 -2.72 -17.91 9.89
N MET A 41 -3.96 -17.49 10.08
CA MET A 41 -5.10 -18.02 9.34
C MET A 41 -4.94 -17.80 7.84
N LEU A 42 -4.54 -16.58 7.41
CA LEU A 42 -4.40 -16.24 6.00
C LEU A 42 -3.30 -17.08 5.33
N TYR A 43 -2.13 -17.23 5.98
CA TYR A 43 -1.05 -18.07 5.46
C TYR A 43 -1.51 -19.51 5.20
N ARG A 44 -2.22 -20.11 6.18
CA ARG A 44 -2.75 -21.48 6.06
C ARG A 44 -3.80 -21.59 4.96
N ALA A 45 -4.70 -20.60 4.83
CA ALA A 45 -5.72 -20.56 3.79
C ALA A 45 -5.11 -20.49 2.38
N ILE A 46 -4.06 -19.68 2.21
CA ILE A 46 -3.33 -19.56 0.93
C ILE A 46 -2.65 -20.89 0.60
N LYS A 47 -1.92 -21.49 1.54
CA LYS A 47 -1.22 -22.75 1.32
C LYS A 47 -2.16 -23.93 1.04
N ALA A 48 -3.36 -23.91 1.61
CA ALA A 48 -4.39 -24.93 1.37
C ALA A 48 -5.23 -24.67 0.10
N ASP A 49 -4.97 -23.58 -0.64
CA ASP A 49 -5.80 -23.10 -1.75
C ASP A 49 -7.30 -22.98 -1.40
N LYS A 50 -7.58 -22.51 -0.17
CA LYS A 50 -8.92 -22.34 0.40
C LYS A 50 -9.16 -20.90 0.83
N LEU A 51 -8.77 -19.97 -0.05
CA LEU A 51 -8.96 -18.56 0.18
C LEU A 51 -10.45 -18.20 0.06
N SER A 52 -10.96 -17.46 1.06
CA SER A 52 -12.21 -16.71 0.99
C SER A 52 -11.94 -15.27 0.59
N SER A 53 -13.00 -14.50 0.32
CA SER A 53 -12.84 -13.07 0.03
C SER A 53 -12.23 -12.32 1.21
N VAL A 54 -11.36 -11.36 0.90
CA VAL A 54 -10.63 -10.59 1.90
C VAL A 54 -10.62 -9.10 1.55
N ILE A 55 -10.51 -8.25 2.54
CA ILE A 55 -10.31 -6.82 2.38
C ILE A 55 -9.06 -6.42 3.15
N PHE A 56 -8.08 -5.89 2.42
CA PHE A 56 -6.87 -5.31 2.99
C PHE A 56 -7.05 -3.81 3.15
N TYR A 57 -6.91 -3.29 4.36
CA TYR A 57 -6.91 -1.86 4.59
C TYR A 57 -5.68 -1.42 5.38
N GLY A 58 -5.33 -0.15 5.27
CA GLY A 58 -4.18 0.41 5.97
C GLY A 58 -3.45 1.44 5.13
N PRO A 59 -2.37 2.05 5.67
CA PRO A 59 -1.64 3.14 5.02
C PRO A 59 -1.11 2.78 3.63
N PRO A 60 -0.89 3.75 2.74
CA PRO A 60 -0.26 3.50 1.44
C PRO A 60 1.18 3.00 1.62
N GLY A 61 1.65 2.20 0.65
CA GLY A 61 3.02 1.65 0.67
C GLY A 61 3.25 0.47 1.60
N THR A 62 2.22 -0.02 2.32
CA THR A 62 2.30 -1.16 3.25
C THR A 62 2.24 -2.53 2.59
N GLY A 63 2.03 -2.59 1.26
CA GLY A 63 2.09 -3.82 0.49
C GLY A 63 0.74 -4.47 0.15
N LYS A 64 -0.41 -3.78 0.26
CA LYS A 64 -1.75 -4.33 -0.06
C LYS A 64 -1.82 -4.99 -1.45
N THR A 65 -1.47 -4.25 -2.49
CA THR A 65 -1.44 -4.74 -3.88
C THR A 65 -0.42 -5.87 -4.06
N THR A 66 0.73 -5.75 -3.41
CA THR A 66 1.79 -6.77 -3.42
C THR A 66 1.30 -8.08 -2.83
N LEU A 67 0.64 -8.01 -1.68
CA LEU A 67 0.12 -9.21 -1.00
C LEU A 67 -0.96 -9.90 -1.85
N ALA A 68 -1.85 -9.14 -2.50
CA ALA A 68 -2.84 -9.69 -3.41
C ALA A 68 -2.19 -10.45 -4.59
N MET A 69 -1.12 -9.90 -5.17
CA MET A 69 -0.38 -10.57 -6.26
C MET A 69 0.34 -11.84 -5.78
N VAL A 70 0.96 -11.80 -4.61
CA VAL A 70 1.62 -12.97 -4.01
C VAL A 70 0.62 -14.08 -3.72
N ILE A 71 -0.56 -13.74 -3.22
CA ILE A 71 -1.66 -14.69 -3.01
C ILE A 71 -2.06 -15.34 -4.33
N ALA A 72 -2.26 -14.53 -5.37
CA ALA A 72 -2.64 -15.03 -6.68
C ALA A 72 -1.58 -15.96 -7.29
N ASN A 73 -0.30 -15.62 -7.16
CA ASN A 73 0.82 -16.45 -7.63
C ASN A 73 0.96 -17.77 -6.85
N THR A 74 0.47 -17.81 -5.62
CA THR A 74 0.58 -19.00 -4.75
C THR A 74 -0.63 -19.94 -4.90
N THR A 75 -1.75 -19.44 -5.41
CA THR A 75 -3.00 -20.17 -5.60
C THR A 75 -3.17 -20.60 -7.06
N SER A 76 -4.06 -21.57 -7.31
CA SER A 76 -4.38 -22.06 -8.66
C SER A 76 -5.42 -21.19 -9.37
N SER A 77 -5.73 -20.01 -8.83
CA SER A 77 -6.77 -19.12 -9.33
C SER A 77 -6.26 -18.21 -10.45
N GLU A 78 -7.15 -17.82 -11.36
CA GLU A 78 -6.88 -16.75 -12.33
C GLU A 78 -6.90 -15.41 -11.58
N PHE A 79 -5.96 -14.51 -11.90
CA PHE A 79 -5.87 -13.19 -11.28
C PHE A 79 -6.31 -12.10 -12.25
N THR A 80 -7.29 -11.32 -11.84
CA THR A 80 -7.71 -10.12 -12.57
C THR A 80 -7.70 -8.93 -11.64
N GLN A 81 -7.15 -7.82 -12.11
CA GLN A 81 -7.06 -6.57 -11.34
C GLN A 81 -7.94 -5.50 -11.95
N LEU A 82 -8.70 -4.80 -11.12
CA LEU A 82 -9.39 -3.55 -11.43
C LEU A 82 -8.91 -2.45 -10.50
N ASN A 83 -8.84 -1.24 -11.02
CA ASN A 83 -8.63 -0.04 -10.22
C ASN A 83 -9.96 0.72 -10.16
N ALA A 84 -10.54 0.85 -8.97
CA ALA A 84 -11.85 1.47 -8.79
C ALA A 84 -11.90 2.96 -9.15
N THR A 85 -10.75 3.63 -9.27
CA THR A 85 -10.69 5.04 -9.73
C THR A 85 -10.96 5.20 -11.22
N VAL A 86 -10.79 4.14 -12.02
CA VAL A 86 -10.89 4.17 -13.49
C VAL A 86 -11.94 3.20 -14.00
N ALA A 87 -12.09 2.03 -13.35
CA ALA A 87 -12.95 0.96 -13.80
C ALA A 87 -14.44 1.32 -13.72
N GLY A 88 -15.14 1.06 -14.81
CA GLY A 88 -16.59 1.24 -14.91
C GLY A 88 -17.37 -0.07 -14.81
N LYS A 89 -18.70 0.02 -14.97
CA LYS A 89 -19.60 -1.13 -14.90
C LYS A 89 -19.25 -2.19 -15.96
N LYS A 90 -18.89 -1.76 -17.17
CA LYS A 90 -18.54 -2.65 -18.27
C LYS A 90 -17.32 -3.51 -17.95
N ASP A 91 -16.29 -2.91 -17.35
CA ASP A 91 -15.08 -3.65 -16.97
C ASP A 91 -15.40 -4.76 -15.97
N MET A 92 -16.32 -4.48 -15.03
CA MET A 92 -16.78 -5.45 -14.05
C MET A 92 -17.59 -6.59 -14.72
N GLU A 93 -18.47 -6.26 -15.69
CA GLU A 93 -19.25 -7.23 -16.46
C GLU A 93 -18.32 -8.17 -17.26
N ASP A 94 -17.31 -7.64 -17.91
CA ASP A 94 -16.32 -8.40 -18.67
C ASP A 94 -15.53 -9.37 -17.77
N VAL A 95 -15.12 -8.92 -16.59
CA VAL A 95 -14.43 -9.77 -15.59
C VAL A 95 -15.34 -10.89 -15.10
N VAL A 96 -16.60 -10.58 -14.75
CA VAL A 96 -17.56 -11.58 -14.29
C VAL A 96 -17.84 -12.62 -15.36
N LYS A 97 -18.03 -12.18 -16.61
CA LYS A 97 -18.24 -13.08 -17.74
C LYS A 97 -17.06 -14.04 -17.89
N ARG A 98 -15.83 -13.50 -17.92
CA ARG A 98 -14.61 -14.32 -18.01
C ARG A 98 -14.47 -15.28 -16.82
N ALA A 99 -14.80 -14.85 -15.60
CA ALA A 99 -14.76 -15.71 -14.42
C ALA A 99 -15.73 -16.90 -14.53
N LYS A 100 -16.96 -16.67 -15.02
CA LYS A 100 -17.94 -17.72 -15.27
C LYS A 100 -17.48 -18.70 -16.33
N ASP A 101 -16.90 -18.20 -17.42
CA ASP A 101 -16.37 -19.04 -18.50
C ASP A 101 -15.24 -19.93 -17.99
N LEU A 102 -14.31 -19.38 -17.20
CA LEU A 102 -13.20 -20.14 -16.62
C LEU A 102 -13.67 -21.18 -15.60
N GLN A 103 -14.64 -20.82 -14.78
CA GLN A 103 -15.23 -21.76 -13.82
C GLN A 103 -16.00 -22.89 -14.53
N GLY A 104 -16.80 -22.55 -15.54
CA GLY A 104 -17.61 -23.54 -16.27
C GLY A 104 -16.78 -24.48 -17.14
N MET A 105 -15.75 -23.96 -17.84
CA MET A 105 -14.94 -24.75 -18.78
C MET A 105 -13.80 -25.52 -18.10
N TYR A 106 -13.20 -24.93 -17.07
CA TYR A 106 -11.95 -25.44 -16.49
C TYR A 106 -12.03 -25.70 -15.00
N GLY A 107 -13.16 -25.42 -14.33
CA GLY A 107 -13.29 -25.49 -12.86
C GLY A 107 -12.36 -24.53 -12.11
N ARG A 108 -11.83 -23.50 -12.82
CA ARG A 108 -10.83 -22.57 -12.28
C ARG A 108 -11.50 -21.37 -11.64
N ARG A 109 -11.12 -21.06 -10.41
CA ARG A 109 -11.62 -19.88 -9.69
C ARG A 109 -10.90 -18.60 -10.14
N THR A 110 -11.57 -17.47 -10.01
CA THR A 110 -11.01 -16.16 -10.34
C THR A 110 -10.85 -15.33 -9.06
N ILE A 111 -9.64 -14.84 -8.80
CA ILE A 111 -9.37 -13.80 -7.83
C ILE A 111 -9.53 -12.46 -8.54
N LEU A 112 -10.51 -11.68 -8.09
CA LEU A 112 -10.67 -10.29 -8.51
C LEU A 112 -10.07 -9.37 -7.45
N PHE A 113 -8.95 -8.75 -7.79
CA PHE A 113 -8.34 -7.71 -6.98
C PHE A 113 -8.90 -6.35 -7.39
N ILE A 114 -9.43 -5.62 -6.41
CA ILE A 114 -9.93 -4.25 -6.61
C ILE A 114 -9.11 -3.30 -5.75
N ASP A 115 -8.30 -2.49 -6.42
CA ASP A 115 -7.53 -1.42 -5.76
C ASP A 115 -8.42 -0.21 -5.53
N GLU A 116 -8.30 0.40 -4.34
CA GLU A 116 -9.10 1.53 -3.87
C GLU A 116 -10.62 1.25 -3.91
N ILE A 117 -11.05 0.07 -3.42
CA ILE A 117 -12.44 -0.41 -3.50
C ILE A 117 -13.48 0.60 -2.97
N HIS A 118 -13.10 1.47 -2.04
CA HIS A 118 -13.94 2.55 -1.52
C HIS A 118 -14.36 3.57 -2.59
N ARG A 119 -13.67 3.64 -3.74
CA ARG A 119 -14.02 4.52 -4.87
C ARG A 119 -15.18 3.98 -5.70
N PHE A 120 -15.49 2.71 -5.59
CA PHE A 120 -16.71 2.19 -6.20
C PHE A 120 -17.95 2.70 -5.45
N ASN A 121 -18.95 3.16 -6.20
CA ASN A 121 -20.24 3.50 -5.61
C ASN A 121 -20.98 2.25 -5.11
N LYS A 122 -22.01 2.45 -4.31
CA LYS A 122 -22.79 1.36 -3.70
C LYS A 122 -23.34 0.37 -4.74
N GLY A 123 -23.84 0.87 -5.88
CA GLY A 123 -24.37 0.00 -6.94
C GLY A 123 -23.31 -0.85 -7.61
N GLN A 124 -22.07 -0.36 -7.74
CA GLN A 124 -20.94 -1.14 -8.25
C GLN A 124 -20.53 -2.21 -7.24
N GLN A 125 -20.50 -1.88 -5.96
CA GLN A 125 -20.20 -2.84 -4.90
C GLN A 125 -21.30 -3.91 -4.79
N ASP A 126 -22.59 -3.52 -4.89
CA ASP A 126 -23.73 -4.43 -4.88
C ASP A 126 -23.70 -5.41 -6.08
N TYR A 127 -23.24 -4.95 -7.24
CA TYR A 127 -23.11 -5.78 -8.42
C TYR A 127 -22.21 -7.01 -8.22
N LEU A 128 -21.20 -6.90 -7.36
CA LEU A 128 -20.27 -8.00 -7.08
C LEU A 128 -20.83 -9.05 -6.13
N LEU A 129 -21.84 -8.69 -5.31
CA LEU A 129 -22.33 -9.56 -4.24
C LEU A 129 -22.74 -10.96 -4.71
N PRO A 130 -23.56 -11.14 -5.76
CA PRO A 130 -23.98 -12.47 -6.19
C PRO A 130 -22.79 -13.37 -6.55
N PHE A 131 -21.74 -12.81 -7.17
CA PHE A 131 -20.57 -13.55 -7.66
C PHE A 131 -19.55 -13.86 -6.54
N VAL A 132 -19.58 -13.10 -5.46
CA VAL A 132 -18.85 -13.39 -4.24
C VAL A 132 -19.58 -14.46 -3.43
N GLU A 133 -20.91 -14.43 -3.40
CA GLU A 133 -21.76 -15.40 -2.71
C GLU A 133 -21.69 -16.80 -3.31
N ASP A 134 -21.77 -16.88 -4.62
CA ASP A 134 -21.76 -18.16 -5.34
C ASP A 134 -20.34 -18.71 -5.59
N GLY A 135 -19.30 -17.95 -5.20
CA GLY A 135 -17.90 -18.34 -5.33
C GLY A 135 -17.32 -18.26 -6.75
N THR A 136 -18.04 -17.66 -7.70
CA THR A 136 -17.53 -17.35 -9.04
C THR A 136 -16.29 -16.47 -8.95
N ILE A 137 -16.30 -15.53 -8.00
CA ILE A 137 -15.22 -14.59 -7.74
C ILE A 137 -14.79 -14.68 -6.26
N ILE A 138 -13.48 -14.77 -6.04
CA ILE A 138 -12.85 -14.50 -4.77
C ILE A 138 -12.42 -13.04 -4.80
N LEU A 139 -13.08 -12.19 -3.99
CA LEU A 139 -12.77 -10.78 -3.93
C LEU A 139 -11.55 -10.54 -3.03
N ILE A 140 -10.56 -9.79 -3.54
CA ILE A 140 -9.53 -9.17 -2.73
C ILE A 140 -9.68 -7.65 -2.88
N GLY A 141 -10.29 -6.99 -1.91
CA GLY A 141 -10.40 -5.52 -1.88
C GLY A 141 -9.16 -4.90 -1.21
N ALA A 142 -8.68 -3.78 -1.75
CA ALA A 142 -7.67 -2.96 -1.09
C ALA A 142 -8.19 -1.54 -0.90
N THR A 143 -7.94 -0.95 0.25
CA THR A 143 -8.33 0.42 0.56
C THR A 143 -7.36 1.08 1.54
N THR A 144 -7.24 2.41 1.48
CA THR A 144 -6.55 3.21 2.49
C THR A 144 -7.51 3.73 3.57
N GLU A 145 -8.81 3.66 3.30
CA GLU A 145 -9.87 4.12 4.20
C GLU A 145 -10.40 2.99 5.07
N ASN A 146 -11.05 3.34 6.17
CA ASN A 146 -11.68 2.36 7.05
C ASN A 146 -12.83 1.63 6.33
N PRO A 147 -12.71 0.31 6.07
CA PRO A 147 -13.68 -0.42 5.27
C PRO A 147 -15.07 -0.47 5.89
N TYR A 148 -15.18 -0.36 7.21
CA TYR A 148 -16.48 -0.40 7.90
C TYR A 148 -17.38 0.81 7.59
N PHE A 149 -16.79 1.92 7.11
CA PHE A 149 -17.54 3.12 6.71
C PHE A 149 -17.74 3.21 5.20
N GLU A 150 -16.76 2.75 4.44
CA GLU A 150 -16.67 3.02 3.00
C GLU A 150 -17.07 1.83 2.13
N VAL A 151 -16.98 0.62 2.65
CA VAL A 151 -17.33 -0.59 1.91
C VAL A 151 -18.72 -1.06 2.30
N ASN A 152 -19.48 -1.58 1.32
CA ASN A 152 -20.82 -2.09 1.55
C ASN A 152 -20.85 -3.16 2.66
N PRO A 153 -21.69 -3.03 3.69
CA PRO A 153 -21.80 -3.99 4.79
C PRO A 153 -22.04 -5.44 4.33
N ALA A 154 -22.70 -5.63 3.18
CA ALA A 154 -22.94 -6.95 2.64
C ALA A 154 -21.66 -7.60 2.09
N LEU A 155 -20.71 -6.83 1.51
CA LEU A 155 -19.38 -7.32 1.15
C LEU A 155 -18.52 -7.56 2.38
N ILE A 156 -18.58 -6.67 3.36
CA ILE A 156 -17.90 -6.81 4.66
C ILE A 156 -18.26 -8.14 5.32
N SER A 157 -19.55 -8.46 5.42
CA SER A 157 -20.03 -9.69 6.07
C SER A 157 -19.57 -10.98 5.38
N ARG A 158 -19.11 -10.90 4.12
CA ARG A 158 -18.64 -12.04 3.30
C ARG A 158 -17.12 -12.04 3.11
N SER A 159 -16.44 -11.10 3.72
CA SER A 159 -14.99 -10.92 3.58
C SER A 159 -14.31 -10.95 4.93
N ILE A 160 -13.08 -11.41 4.96
CA ILE A 160 -12.23 -11.28 6.14
C ILE A 160 -11.42 -10.00 5.99
N ILE A 161 -11.44 -9.17 7.03
CA ILE A 161 -10.75 -7.88 7.02
C ILE A 161 -9.39 -8.04 7.67
N PHE A 162 -8.35 -7.57 6.99
CA PHE A 162 -6.98 -7.52 7.50
C PHE A 162 -6.46 -6.10 7.48
N GLU A 163 -6.00 -5.64 8.61
CA GLU A 163 -5.32 -4.35 8.75
C GLU A 163 -3.83 -4.52 8.49
N LEU A 164 -3.31 -3.78 7.50
CA LEU A 164 -1.88 -3.69 7.25
C LEU A 164 -1.31 -2.49 8.01
N HIS A 165 -0.27 -2.73 8.77
CA HIS A 165 0.42 -1.69 9.51
C HIS A 165 1.56 -1.08 8.68
N ASN A 166 2.02 0.10 9.08
CA ASN A 166 3.28 0.65 8.58
C ASN A 166 4.39 -0.38 8.77
N LEU A 167 5.28 -0.48 7.80
CA LEU A 167 6.47 -1.31 7.93
C LEU A 167 7.39 -0.74 9.00
N GLU A 168 8.02 -1.62 9.76
CA GLU A 168 9.03 -1.22 10.74
C GLU A 168 10.29 -0.71 10.02
N LYS A 169 11.10 0.07 10.72
CA LYS A 169 12.33 0.63 10.20
C LYS A 169 13.29 -0.45 9.69
N GLU A 170 13.40 -1.53 10.43
CA GLU A 170 14.22 -2.69 10.11
C GLU A 170 13.74 -3.39 8.84
N ASP A 171 12.42 -3.51 8.64
CA ASP A 171 11.81 -4.06 7.45
C ASP A 171 12.14 -3.21 6.21
N ILE A 172 12.07 -1.90 6.32
CA ILE A 172 12.43 -0.97 5.25
C ILE A 172 13.92 -1.03 4.96
N LYS A 173 14.78 -1.07 6.00
CA LYS A 173 16.24 -1.16 5.85
C LYS A 173 16.65 -2.45 5.12
N GLU A 174 16.02 -3.58 5.46
CA GLU A 174 16.22 -4.84 4.74
C GLU A 174 15.81 -4.73 3.27
N LEU A 175 14.65 -4.11 3.01
CA LEU A 175 14.14 -3.93 1.65
C LEU A 175 15.08 -3.06 0.79
N ILE A 176 15.58 -1.95 1.34
CA ILE A 176 16.53 -1.06 0.66
C ILE A 176 17.84 -1.81 0.35
N LYS A 177 18.42 -2.50 1.33
CA LYS A 177 19.66 -3.27 1.14
C LYS A 177 19.49 -4.35 0.08
N ARG A 178 18.37 -5.07 0.09
CA ARG A 178 18.01 -6.05 -0.94
C ARG A 178 17.88 -5.38 -2.32
N ALA A 179 17.26 -4.22 -2.40
CA ALA A 179 17.07 -3.49 -3.66
C ALA A 179 18.40 -3.02 -4.27
N VAL A 180 19.35 -2.59 -3.44
CA VAL A 180 20.68 -2.19 -3.93
C VAL A 180 21.50 -3.39 -4.39
N SER A 181 21.40 -4.53 -3.71
CA SER A 181 22.25 -5.72 -3.98
C SER A 181 21.70 -6.66 -5.07
N ASP A 182 20.38 -6.68 -5.32
CA ASP A 182 19.77 -7.60 -6.30
C ASP A 182 20.15 -7.20 -7.73
N PRO A 183 20.90 -8.05 -8.48
CA PRO A 183 21.37 -7.70 -9.82
C PRO A 183 20.30 -7.84 -10.91
N VAL A 184 19.19 -8.52 -10.62
CA VAL A 184 18.15 -8.85 -11.60
C VAL A 184 16.96 -7.90 -11.48
N ARG A 185 16.43 -7.76 -10.29
CA ARG A 185 15.23 -6.94 -10.02
C ARG A 185 15.58 -5.57 -9.42
N GLY A 186 16.74 -5.49 -8.76
CA GLY A 186 17.21 -4.30 -8.07
C GLY A 186 18.16 -3.43 -8.88
N MET A 187 19.09 -2.82 -8.15
CA MET A 187 20.09 -1.89 -8.66
C MET A 187 21.51 -2.49 -8.63
N GLY A 188 21.68 -3.79 -8.38
CA GLY A 188 23.00 -4.42 -8.24
C GLY A 188 23.90 -4.29 -9.47
N SER A 189 23.31 -4.17 -10.68
CA SER A 189 24.08 -3.93 -11.92
C SER A 189 24.72 -2.53 -11.98
N TYR A 190 24.32 -1.61 -11.14
CA TYR A 190 24.89 -0.25 -11.06
C TYR A 190 26.17 -0.21 -10.20
N HIS A 191 26.49 -1.28 -9.46
CA HIS A 191 27.63 -1.35 -8.52
C HIS A 191 27.55 -0.21 -7.47
N ALA A 192 26.35 -0.01 -6.91
CA ALA A 192 26.14 0.97 -5.87
C ALA A 192 26.49 0.41 -4.48
N MET A 193 27.17 1.21 -3.67
CA MET A 193 27.46 0.96 -2.26
C MET A 193 26.61 1.91 -1.43
N LEU A 194 25.85 1.36 -0.50
CA LEU A 194 24.97 2.10 0.38
C LEU A 194 25.57 2.14 1.78
N ASP A 195 25.85 3.34 2.28
CA ASP A 195 26.34 3.55 3.64
C ASP A 195 25.24 3.22 4.66
N ASP A 196 25.65 2.73 5.83
CA ASP A 196 24.68 2.33 6.86
C ASP A 196 23.86 3.48 7.43
N ASP A 197 24.44 4.67 7.55
CA ASP A 197 23.76 5.89 7.99
C ASP A 197 22.78 6.42 6.92
N ALA A 198 23.12 6.31 5.64
CA ALA A 198 22.20 6.58 4.53
C ALA A 198 21.00 5.61 4.53
N ALA A 199 21.27 4.31 4.73
CA ALA A 199 20.20 3.31 4.86
C ALA A 199 19.29 3.56 6.06
N GLU A 200 19.87 3.97 7.18
CA GLU A 200 19.18 4.36 8.41
C GLU A 200 18.26 5.56 8.16
N PHE A 201 18.80 6.62 7.55
CA PHE A 201 18.05 7.82 7.20
C PHE A 201 16.90 7.55 6.23
N LEU A 202 17.16 6.79 5.14
CA LEU A 202 16.12 6.43 4.16
C LEU A 202 14.98 5.64 4.79
N SER A 203 15.30 4.73 5.71
CA SER A 203 14.28 3.92 6.41
C SER A 203 13.45 4.75 7.36
N ASP A 204 14.03 5.70 8.09
CA ASP A 204 13.29 6.63 8.94
C ASP A 204 12.40 7.57 8.13
N ALA A 205 12.96 8.18 7.09
CA ALA A 205 12.25 9.15 6.25
C ALA A 205 11.08 8.52 5.47
N ALA A 206 11.16 7.24 5.14
CA ALA A 206 10.09 6.51 4.49
C ALA A 206 8.86 6.31 5.39
N ASN A 207 9.01 6.38 6.72
CA ASN A 207 7.92 6.28 7.69
C ASN A 207 6.98 5.08 7.42
N GLY A 208 7.55 3.90 7.19
CA GLY A 208 6.82 2.67 6.94
C GLY A 208 6.24 2.49 5.53
N ASP A 209 6.57 3.38 4.58
CA ASP A 209 6.14 3.27 3.19
C ASP A 209 7.27 2.70 2.32
N ALA A 210 7.16 1.42 1.96
CA ALA A 210 8.14 0.73 1.11
C ALA A 210 8.33 1.39 -0.26
N ARG A 211 7.25 1.93 -0.85
CA ARG A 211 7.31 2.58 -2.17
C ARG A 211 8.14 3.87 -2.11
N ALA A 212 7.95 4.66 -1.04
CA ALA A 212 8.74 5.86 -0.84
C ALA A 212 10.22 5.56 -0.64
N ALA A 213 10.55 4.52 0.15
CA ALA A 213 11.92 4.08 0.36
C ALA A 213 12.59 3.63 -0.95
N LEU A 214 11.90 2.77 -1.72
CA LEU A 214 12.42 2.27 -2.98
C LEU A 214 12.58 3.37 -4.04
N ASN A 215 11.65 4.32 -4.12
CA ASN A 215 11.80 5.46 -5.02
C ASN A 215 12.97 6.36 -4.61
N GLY A 216 13.18 6.57 -3.30
CA GLY A 216 14.30 7.35 -2.79
C GLY A 216 15.65 6.73 -3.16
N ILE A 217 15.82 5.42 -2.92
CA ILE A 217 17.07 4.73 -3.27
C ILE A 217 17.26 4.61 -4.78
N GLU A 218 16.20 4.42 -5.57
CA GLU A 218 16.28 4.41 -7.04
C GLU A 218 16.80 5.74 -7.56
N LEU A 219 16.25 6.84 -7.06
CA LEU A 219 16.69 8.19 -7.43
C LEU A 219 18.14 8.40 -7.03
N ALA A 220 18.53 8.04 -5.81
CA ALA A 220 19.90 8.18 -5.33
C ALA A 220 20.91 7.45 -6.22
N VAL A 221 20.63 6.20 -6.60
CA VAL A 221 21.52 5.42 -7.48
C VAL A 221 21.59 5.99 -8.90
N LEU A 222 20.48 6.50 -9.43
CA LEU A 222 20.43 7.00 -10.81
C LEU A 222 21.02 8.41 -10.99
N THR A 223 21.08 9.20 -9.91
CA THR A 223 21.53 10.61 -9.97
C THR A 223 22.93 10.85 -9.39
N THR A 224 23.51 9.85 -8.73
CA THR A 224 24.86 9.96 -8.18
C THR A 224 25.91 9.51 -9.19
N ASP A 225 26.92 10.36 -9.40
CA ASP A 225 28.04 10.06 -10.27
C ASP A 225 28.91 8.92 -9.69
N ARG A 226 29.60 8.21 -10.58
CA ARG A 226 30.55 7.20 -10.15
C ARG A 226 31.81 7.85 -9.60
N SER A 227 32.31 7.32 -8.49
CA SER A 227 33.59 7.71 -7.91
C SER A 227 34.78 7.14 -8.72
N ASP A 228 35.98 7.55 -8.37
CA ASP A 228 37.23 7.11 -9.05
C ASP A 228 37.42 5.59 -9.01
N ASP A 229 36.83 4.92 -8.05
CA ASP A 229 36.82 3.44 -7.92
C ASP A 229 35.79 2.74 -8.86
N GLY A 230 35.03 3.52 -9.63
CA GLY A 230 34.00 3.04 -10.54
C GLY A 230 32.69 2.66 -9.86
N MET A 231 32.57 2.85 -8.54
CA MET A 231 31.35 2.58 -7.76
C MET A 231 30.51 3.85 -7.56
N ILE A 232 29.24 3.65 -7.28
CA ILE A 232 28.32 4.71 -6.88
C ILE A 232 28.20 4.66 -5.35
N HIS A 233 28.66 5.69 -4.65
CA HIS A 233 28.58 5.76 -3.19
C HIS A 233 27.35 6.56 -2.76
N ILE A 234 26.41 5.89 -2.12
CA ILE A 234 25.21 6.53 -1.56
C ILE A 234 25.48 6.87 -0.11
N THR A 235 25.88 8.12 0.09
CA THR A 235 26.16 8.72 1.40
C THR A 235 24.91 9.29 2.02
N LEU A 236 25.00 9.70 3.31
CA LEU A 236 23.90 10.36 4.00
C LEU A 236 23.45 11.64 3.27
N ASP A 237 24.39 12.45 2.78
CA ASP A 237 24.08 13.70 2.07
C ASP A 237 23.28 13.41 0.79
N THR A 238 23.73 12.45 -0.01
CA THR A 238 23.01 11.99 -1.22
C THR A 238 21.60 11.50 -0.88
N ALA A 239 21.47 10.73 0.20
CA ALA A 239 20.18 10.21 0.64
C ALA A 239 19.22 11.33 1.06
N GLN A 240 19.74 12.38 1.72
CA GLN A 240 18.96 13.55 2.13
C GLN A 240 18.45 14.37 0.95
N GLU A 241 19.24 14.52 -0.10
CA GLU A 241 18.85 15.23 -1.33
C GLU A 241 17.75 14.48 -2.10
N CYS A 242 17.80 13.15 -2.09
CA CYS A 242 16.86 12.31 -2.85
C CYS A 242 15.51 12.09 -2.18
N ILE A 243 15.37 12.38 -0.90
CA ILE A 243 14.08 12.35 -0.23
C ILE A 243 13.44 13.73 -0.24
N GLN A 244 12.44 13.90 -1.09
CA GLN A 244 11.55 15.04 -0.94
C GLN A 244 10.90 14.99 0.43
N LYS A 245 11.01 16.06 1.22
CA LYS A 245 10.30 16.20 2.49
C LYS A 245 8.82 15.91 2.25
N ARG A 246 8.37 14.78 2.73
CA ARG A 246 6.94 14.46 2.68
C ARG A 246 6.20 15.51 3.49
N ALA A 247 5.25 16.19 2.85
CA ALA A 247 4.24 16.95 3.60
C ALA A 247 3.68 16.01 4.68
N VAL A 248 3.54 16.51 5.90
CA VAL A 248 2.91 15.77 7.00
C VAL A 248 1.61 15.19 6.47
N ARG A 249 1.45 13.86 6.54
CA ARG A 249 0.24 13.19 6.07
C ARG A 249 -0.94 13.72 6.87
N TYR A 250 -1.69 14.57 6.22
CA TYR A 250 -2.96 15.05 6.68
C TYR A 250 -3.92 14.86 5.50
N ASP A 251 -4.63 13.76 5.53
CA ASP A 251 -5.67 13.53 4.53
C ASP A 251 -6.94 14.27 5.01
N LYS A 252 -7.38 15.27 4.22
CA LYS A 252 -8.54 16.11 4.56
C LYS A 252 -9.85 15.35 4.66
N SER A 253 -9.90 14.12 4.21
CA SER A 253 -11.10 13.26 4.19
C SER A 253 -10.92 11.90 4.84
N GLY A 254 -9.74 11.54 5.34
CA GLY A 254 -9.43 10.24 5.91
C GLY A 254 -9.42 10.18 7.45
N ASP A 255 -9.23 8.98 7.99
CA ASP A 255 -9.19 8.70 9.44
C ASP A 255 -8.19 9.59 10.18
N ASN A 256 -7.02 9.88 9.58
CA ASN A 256 -6.02 10.79 10.15
C ASN A 256 -6.53 12.23 10.35
N HIS A 257 -7.44 12.71 9.50
CA HIS A 257 -8.10 14.00 9.66
C HIS A 257 -8.97 14.00 10.91
N TYR A 258 -9.87 13.02 11.02
CA TYR A 258 -10.76 12.89 12.17
C TYR A 258 -10.01 12.65 13.48
N ASP A 259 -8.95 11.84 13.44
CA ASP A 259 -8.11 11.56 14.61
C ASP A 259 -7.36 12.80 15.08
N THR A 260 -6.77 13.58 14.15
CA THR A 260 -6.05 14.83 14.49
C THR A 260 -7.00 15.87 15.05
N ILE A 261 -8.18 16.03 14.47
CA ILE A 261 -9.23 16.95 14.98
C ILE A 261 -9.72 16.49 16.36
N SER A 262 -9.98 15.20 16.51
CA SER A 262 -10.42 14.61 17.78
C SER A 262 -9.37 14.81 18.87
N ALA A 263 -8.09 14.59 18.55
CA ALA A 263 -6.98 14.82 19.46
C ALA A 263 -6.83 16.30 19.82
N PHE A 264 -6.98 17.22 18.84
CA PHE A 264 -6.98 18.67 19.08
C PHE A 264 -8.10 19.10 20.05
N ILE A 265 -9.32 18.62 19.81
CA ILE A 265 -10.47 18.93 20.69
C ILE A 265 -10.25 18.33 22.08
N LYS A 266 -9.77 17.10 22.19
CA LYS A 266 -9.49 16.42 23.45
C LYS A 266 -8.38 17.11 24.25
N SER A 267 -7.32 17.59 23.59
CA SER A 267 -6.25 18.34 24.25
C SER A 267 -6.74 19.68 24.82
N MET A 268 -7.56 20.42 24.07
CA MET A 268 -8.21 21.65 24.59
C MET A 268 -9.09 21.37 25.80
N ARG A 269 -9.93 20.31 25.75
CA ARG A 269 -10.80 19.91 26.88
C ARG A 269 -10.01 19.43 28.09
N GLY A 270 -8.92 18.70 27.84
CA GLY A 270 -8.01 18.22 28.89
C GLY A 270 -7.10 19.30 29.47
N SER A 271 -7.20 20.55 28.98
CA SER A 271 -6.34 21.68 29.40
C SER A 271 -4.85 21.36 29.22
N ASP A 272 -4.48 20.64 28.15
CA ASP A 272 -3.12 20.36 27.77
C ASP A 272 -2.69 21.34 26.67
N PRO A 273 -1.98 22.44 27.02
CA PRO A 273 -1.61 23.48 26.05
C PRO A 273 -0.57 22.99 25.03
N ASP A 274 0.35 22.13 25.44
CA ASP A 274 1.41 21.65 24.57
C ASP A 274 0.86 20.74 23.47
N ALA A 275 -0.02 19.80 23.83
CA ALA A 275 -0.71 18.96 22.87
C ALA A 275 -1.64 19.78 21.96
N ALA A 276 -2.36 20.78 22.50
CA ALA A 276 -3.25 21.63 21.70
C ALA A 276 -2.46 22.42 20.64
N VAL A 277 -1.34 23.04 21.02
CA VAL A 277 -0.47 23.76 20.08
C VAL A 277 0.16 22.82 19.04
N TYR A 278 0.58 21.63 19.46
CA TYR A 278 1.12 20.62 18.54
C TYR A 278 0.10 20.21 17.46
N TYR A 279 -1.12 19.85 17.86
CA TYR A 279 -2.14 19.43 16.89
C TYR A 279 -2.62 20.61 16.03
N LEU A 280 -2.68 21.83 16.57
CA LEU A 280 -2.96 23.04 15.81
C LEU A 280 -1.90 23.26 14.72
N ALA A 281 -0.62 23.23 15.10
CA ALA A 281 0.50 23.39 14.18
C ALA A 281 0.47 22.31 13.07
N ARG A 282 0.16 21.07 13.44
CA ARG A 282 0.02 19.95 12.52
C ARG A 282 -1.10 20.17 11.49
N MET A 283 -2.28 20.66 11.92
CA MET A 283 -3.40 21.00 11.04
C MET A 283 -3.04 22.15 10.09
N LEU A 284 -2.44 23.23 10.60
CA LEU A 284 -2.03 24.38 9.80
C LEU A 284 -0.95 24.02 8.77
N TYR A 285 0.06 23.24 9.18
CA TYR A 285 1.12 22.76 8.30
C TYR A 285 0.58 21.87 7.17
N ALA A 286 -0.47 21.09 7.45
CA ALA A 286 -1.14 20.24 6.49
C ALA A 286 -2.15 20.99 5.59
N GLY A 287 -2.31 22.29 5.76
CA GLY A 287 -3.17 23.15 4.94
C GLY A 287 -4.66 23.00 5.24
N GLU A 288 -5.02 22.70 6.51
CA GLU A 288 -6.43 22.69 6.92
C GLU A 288 -7.07 24.07 6.82
N ASP A 289 -8.40 24.10 6.57
CA ASP A 289 -9.16 25.34 6.49
C ASP A 289 -9.14 26.06 7.87
N ILE A 290 -8.58 27.27 7.87
CA ILE A 290 -8.49 28.12 9.06
C ILE A 290 -9.87 28.40 9.65
N SER A 291 -10.90 28.56 8.80
CA SER A 291 -12.27 28.78 9.26
C SER A 291 -12.85 27.55 9.97
N PHE A 292 -12.46 26.36 9.52
CA PHE A 292 -12.81 25.11 10.18
C PHE A 292 -12.15 25.00 11.56
N ILE A 293 -10.85 25.26 11.67
CA ILE A 293 -10.12 25.26 12.93
C ILE A 293 -10.72 26.27 13.91
N ALA A 294 -10.95 27.52 13.46
CA ALA A 294 -11.56 28.58 14.27
C ALA A 294 -12.95 28.17 14.81
N ARG A 295 -13.76 27.54 14.00
CA ARG A 295 -15.08 27.00 14.43
C ARG A 295 -14.91 25.97 15.55
N ARG A 296 -13.92 25.07 15.49
CA ARG A 296 -13.65 24.07 16.55
C ARG A 296 -13.22 24.71 17.86
N ILE A 297 -12.35 25.70 17.80
CA ILE A 297 -11.94 26.48 18.98
C ILE A 297 -13.15 27.18 19.61
N MET A 298 -13.95 27.86 18.78
CA MET A 298 -15.14 28.57 19.24
C MET A 298 -16.16 27.65 19.91
N ILE A 299 -16.43 26.48 19.30
CA ILE A 299 -17.35 25.49 19.88
C ILE A 299 -16.81 24.98 21.23
N CYS A 300 -15.51 24.72 21.32
CA CYS A 300 -14.88 24.30 22.57
C CYS A 300 -14.99 25.38 23.65
N ALA A 301 -14.72 26.65 23.31
CA ALA A 301 -14.86 27.79 24.23
C ALA A 301 -16.28 28.02 24.71
N CYS A 302 -17.28 27.71 23.90
CA CYS A 302 -18.70 27.82 24.27
C CYS A 302 -19.23 26.66 25.13
N GLY A 303 -18.39 25.70 25.53
CA GLY A 303 -18.77 24.57 26.38
C GLY A 303 -19.80 23.59 25.75
N LYS A 304 -19.96 23.63 24.42
CA LYS A 304 -20.88 22.77 23.64
C LYS A 304 -20.14 21.65 22.91
N CYS A 305 -19.00 21.26 23.41
CA CYS A 305 -18.23 20.15 22.85
C CYS A 305 -18.57 18.83 23.52
#